data_5e134e7d1be88b7d06ecfddfbdc86d4d
#
_entry.id   5e134e7d1be88b7d06ecfddfbdc86d4d
#
_cell.length_a   1.000
_cell.length_b   1.000
_cell.length_c   1.000
_cell.angle_alpha   90.00
_cell.angle_beta   90.00
_cell.angle_gamma   90.00
#
_symmetry.space_group_name_H-M   'P 1'
#
loop_
_entity.id
_entity.type
_entity.pdbx_description
1 polymer ?
#
loop_
_entity_poly.entity_id
_entity_poly.type
_entity_poly.pdbx_seq_one_letter_code
_entity_poly.pdbx_strand_id
1 'polypeptide(L)'
;FDRRGKITEMVQNIDYAPTFLELAGAPVPEDIHGVSLVPLLKGEHPQDWRTALYYHFYEYPAEHMVKRHYGIRTERYKLIHFYNNINWWELYDLQADPTEMHNLYGQPEYESIAEELKVEMEKLQEQYNDPVRFSPERDKE
;
A
#
# COMPACT_ATOMS: atom_id res chain seq x y z
N PHE A 1 -17.09 -22.98 -2.02
CA PHE A 1 -16.84 -21.90 -3.00
C PHE A 1 -16.97 -22.49 -4.40
N ASP A 2 -18.09 -22.24 -5.05
CA ASP A 2 -18.37 -22.81 -6.38
C ASP A 2 -18.30 -21.74 -7.50
N ARG A 3 -17.61 -20.63 -7.26
CA ARG A 3 -17.45 -19.56 -8.24
C ARG A 3 -16.04 -19.50 -8.80
N ARG A 4 -15.93 -19.70 -10.09
CA ARG A 4 -14.80 -19.25 -10.90
C ARG A 4 -15.04 -17.81 -11.30
N GLY A 5 -14.22 -16.89 -10.80
CA GLY A 5 -14.36 -15.47 -11.10
C GLY A 5 -13.05 -14.73 -10.88
N LYS A 6 -12.99 -13.49 -11.35
CA LYS A 6 -11.89 -12.57 -11.09
C LYS A 6 -12.36 -11.60 -10.00
N ILE A 7 -11.59 -11.50 -8.93
CA ILE A 7 -11.74 -10.48 -7.89
C ILE A 7 -10.88 -9.29 -8.34
N THR A 8 -11.46 -8.11 -8.39
CA THR A 8 -10.79 -6.87 -8.83
C THR A 8 -10.49 -5.92 -7.68
N GLU A 9 -11.05 -6.18 -6.52
CA GLU A 9 -10.79 -5.45 -5.29
C GLU A 9 -9.31 -5.53 -4.89
N MET A 10 -8.81 -4.48 -4.27
CA MET A 10 -7.43 -4.43 -3.80
C MET A 10 -7.19 -5.39 -2.63
N VAL A 11 -6.26 -6.31 -2.82
CA VAL A 11 -5.86 -7.31 -1.82
C VAL A 11 -4.35 -7.29 -1.59
N GLN A 12 -3.93 -7.72 -0.40
CA GLN A 12 -2.53 -7.83 -0.02
C GLN A 12 -2.24 -9.23 0.55
N ASN A 13 -0.96 -9.59 0.60
CA ASN A 13 -0.52 -10.86 1.21
C ASN A 13 -0.83 -10.95 2.71
N ILE A 14 -0.90 -9.82 3.42
CA ILE A 14 -1.28 -9.77 4.84
C ILE A 14 -2.74 -10.22 5.08
N ASP A 15 -3.57 -10.26 4.03
CA ASP A 15 -4.96 -10.68 4.10
C ASP A 15 -5.13 -12.21 4.20
N TYR A 16 -4.09 -12.97 3.89
CA TYR A 16 -4.17 -14.43 3.94
C TYR A 16 -4.33 -14.97 5.35
N ALA A 17 -3.61 -14.39 6.32
CA ALA A 17 -3.69 -14.87 7.71
C ALA A 17 -5.11 -14.74 8.30
N PRO A 18 -5.76 -13.56 8.29
CA PRO A 18 -7.14 -13.44 8.77
C PRO A 18 -8.13 -14.27 7.94
N THR A 19 -7.89 -14.45 6.64
CA THR A 19 -8.74 -15.30 5.78
C THR A 19 -8.69 -16.77 6.23
N PHE A 20 -7.50 -17.30 6.47
CA PHE A 20 -7.36 -18.70 6.91
C PHE A 20 -7.91 -18.92 8.32
N LEU A 21 -7.72 -17.96 9.22
CA LEU A 21 -8.30 -18.03 10.56
C LEU A 21 -9.83 -18.06 10.51
N GLU A 22 -10.45 -17.18 9.72
CA GLU A 22 -11.89 -17.15 9.55
C GLU A 22 -12.43 -18.45 8.92
N LEU A 23 -11.77 -18.96 7.88
CA LEU A 23 -12.16 -20.24 7.25
C LEU A 23 -12.03 -21.43 8.20
N ALA A 24 -11.08 -21.38 9.14
CA ALA A 24 -10.89 -22.40 10.16
C ALA A 24 -11.84 -22.24 11.36
N GLY A 25 -12.65 -21.18 11.41
CA GLY A 25 -13.49 -20.86 12.57
C GLY A 25 -12.70 -20.46 13.81
N ALA A 26 -11.45 -20.01 13.62
CA ALA A 26 -10.59 -19.53 14.68
C ALA A 26 -10.74 -17.99 14.84
N PRO A 27 -10.54 -17.45 16.06
CA PRO A 27 -10.58 -16.01 16.25
C PRO A 27 -9.45 -15.31 15.50
N VAL A 28 -9.77 -14.19 14.83
CA VAL A 28 -8.77 -13.30 14.21
C VAL A 28 -8.27 -12.33 15.29
N PRO A 29 -6.95 -12.24 15.53
CA PRO A 29 -6.38 -11.28 16.47
C PRO A 29 -6.68 -9.82 16.06
N GLU A 30 -6.92 -8.96 17.05
CA GLU A 30 -7.27 -7.54 16.79
C GLU A 30 -6.11 -6.70 16.25
N ASP A 31 -4.88 -7.13 16.47
CA ASP A 31 -3.64 -6.47 16.04
C ASP A 31 -3.19 -6.85 14.61
N ILE A 32 -3.96 -7.67 13.91
CA ILE A 32 -3.71 -8.01 12.52
C ILE A 32 -4.14 -6.85 11.61
N HIS A 33 -3.22 -6.39 10.75
CA HIS A 33 -3.49 -5.32 9.78
C HIS A 33 -4.26 -5.79 8.53
N GLY A 34 -4.21 -7.09 8.23
CA GLY A 34 -4.91 -7.69 7.09
C GLY A 34 -6.42 -7.79 7.32
N VAL A 35 -7.17 -7.88 6.24
CA VAL A 35 -8.62 -8.07 6.24
C VAL A 35 -8.96 -9.40 5.57
N SER A 36 -9.89 -10.15 6.15
CA SER A 36 -10.30 -11.43 5.56
C SER A 36 -10.89 -11.27 4.16
N LEU A 37 -10.45 -12.11 3.24
CA LEU A 37 -10.96 -12.18 1.88
C LEU A 37 -12.25 -13.00 1.77
N VAL A 38 -12.74 -13.61 2.84
CA VAL A 38 -13.93 -14.49 2.83
C VAL A 38 -15.15 -13.80 2.22
N PRO A 39 -15.49 -12.53 2.50
CA PRO A 39 -16.60 -11.86 1.83
C PRO A 39 -16.43 -11.82 0.31
N LEU A 40 -15.26 -11.43 -0.18
CA LEU A 40 -14.98 -11.40 -1.63
C LEU A 40 -15.05 -12.78 -2.26
N LEU A 41 -14.54 -13.83 -1.57
CA LEU A 41 -14.60 -15.20 -2.02
C LEU A 41 -16.05 -15.73 -2.09
N LYS A 42 -16.96 -15.18 -1.28
CA LYS A 42 -18.41 -15.43 -1.35
C LYS A 42 -19.10 -14.65 -2.45
N GLY A 43 -18.40 -13.69 -3.08
CA GLY A 43 -18.93 -12.78 -4.09
C GLY A 43 -19.70 -11.60 -3.50
N GLU A 44 -19.40 -11.25 -2.27
CA GLU A 44 -19.85 -10.02 -1.63
C GLU A 44 -18.92 -8.88 -2.03
N HIS A 45 -19.43 -7.64 -2.04
CA HIS A 45 -18.67 -6.44 -2.34
C HIS A 45 -18.87 -5.42 -1.20
N PRO A 46 -18.09 -5.55 -0.09
CA PRO A 46 -18.21 -4.64 1.05
C PRO A 46 -17.98 -3.19 0.62
N GLN A 47 -18.86 -2.28 1.03
CA GLN A 47 -18.80 -0.86 0.66
C GLN A 47 -17.59 -0.13 1.27
N ASP A 48 -17.09 -0.64 2.38
CA ASP A 48 -15.94 -0.15 3.13
C ASP A 48 -14.63 -0.85 2.76
N TRP A 49 -14.62 -1.60 1.64
CA TRP A 49 -13.39 -2.23 1.17
C TRP A 49 -12.35 -1.18 0.78
N ARG A 50 -11.09 -1.48 1.07
CA ARG A 50 -9.97 -0.55 0.84
C ARG A 50 -9.89 -0.09 -0.61
N THR A 51 -9.61 1.20 -0.80
CA THR A 51 -9.38 1.83 -2.10
C THR A 51 -7.90 2.18 -2.32
N ALA A 52 -7.07 1.97 -1.30
CA ALA A 52 -5.64 2.20 -1.36
C ALA A 52 -4.88 1.12 -0.56
N LEU A 53 -3.66 0.85 -0.98
CA LEU A 53 -2.71 -0.03 -0.32
C LEU A 53 -1.52 0.79 0.16
N TYR A 54 -1.14 0.62 1.43
CA TYR A 54 0.12 1.12 1.97
C TYR A 54 1.13 -0.02 2.06
N TYR A 55 2.39 0.27 1.78
CA TYR A 55 3.48 -0.67 1.95
C TYR A 55 4.75 0.04 2.39
N HIS A 56 5.63 -0.68 3.09
CA HIS A 56 6.91 -0.18 3.57
C HIS A 56 8.00 -1.23 3.41
N PHE A 57 9.12 -0.84 2.80
CA PHE A 57 10.33 -1.64 2.64
C PHE A 57 11.46 -1.07 3.49
N TYR A 58 11.89 -1.81 4.51
CA TYR A 58 12.84 -1.35 5.53
C TYR A 58 14.29 -1.76 5.27
N GLU A 59 14.52 -2.77 4.44
CA GLU A 59 15.81 -3.43 4.31
C GLU A 59 16.75 -2.67 3.38
N TYR A 60 17.75 -2.02 3.97
CA TYR A 60 18.89 -1.47 3.23
C TYR A 60 20.03 -1.13 4.19
N PRO A 61 21.31 -1.46 3.84
CA PRO A 61 21.72 -2.35 2.74
C PRO A 61 21.35 -3.81 3.04
N ALA A 62 20.93 -4.52 2.00
CA ALA A 62 20.52 -5.91 2.09
C ALA A 62 20.77 -6.60 0.74
N GLU A 63 20.39 -7.88 0.63
CA GLU A 63 20.62 -8.72 -0.56
C GLU A 63 20.12 -8.08 -1.87
N HIS A 64 18.96 -7.43 -1.83
CA HIS A 64 18.35 -6.82 -3.02
C HIS A 64 18.88 -5.43 -3.38
N MET A 65 19.67 -4.79 -2.52
CA MET A 65 20.20 -3.44 -2.72
C MET A 65 19.15 -2.37 -3.07
N VAL A 66 17.87 -2.65 -2.81
CA VAL A 66 16.76 -1.71 -2.99
C VAL A 66 16.77 -0.73 -1.84
N LYS A 67 16.70 0.58 -2.14
CA LYS A 67 16.64 1.62 -1.11
C LYS A 67 15.37 1.54 -0.29
N ARG A 68 15.47 1.93 1.00
CA ARG A 68 14.31 2.00 1.88
C ARG A 68 13.28 2.93 1.30
N HIS A 69 12.04 2.49 1.26
CA HIS A 69 10.95 3.27 0.73
C HIS A 69 9.61 2.84 1.33
N TYR A 70 8.67 3.73 1.31
CA TYR A 70 7.27 3.45 1.57
C TYR A 70 6.43 4.09 0.47
N GLY A 71 5.20 3.64 0.34
CA GLY A 71 4.36 4.15 -0.71
C GLY A 71 2.90 3.81 -0.54
N ILE A 72 2.10 4.48 -1.34
CA ILE A 72 0.68 4.22 -1.50
C ILE A 72 0.38 3.83 -2.94
N ARG A 73 -0.49 2.86 -3.11
CA ARG A 73 -1.05 2.47 -4.41
C ARG A 73 -2.57 2.52 -4.35
N THR A 74 -3.14 3.30 -5.23
CA THR A 74 -4.59 3.30 -5.52
C THR A 74 -4.86 2.45 -6.78
N GLU A 75 -6.09 2.42 -7.26
CA GLU A 75 -6.42 1.76 -8.52
C GLU A 75 -5.65 2.35 -9.70
N ARG A 76 -5.48 3.68 -9.73
CA ARG A 76 -4.86 4.39 -10.84
C ARG A 76 -3.44 4.86 -10.57
N TYR A 77 -3.15 5.35 -9.38
CA TYR A 77 -1.87 6.00 -9.08
C TYR A 77 -1.04 5.23 -8.07
N LYS A 78 0.28 5.39 -8.16
CA LYS A 78 1.24 4.88 -7.19
C LYS A 78 2.22 5.99 -6.86
N LEU A 79 2.32 6.34 -5.57
CA LEU A 79 3.28 7.32 -5.05
C LEU A 79 4.26 6.60 -4.14
N ILE A 80 5.56 6.82 -4.34
CA ILE A 80 6.65 6.20 -3.59
C ILE A 80 7.54 7.28 -3.02
N HIS A 81 7.94 7.14 -1.75
CA HIS A 81 8.97 7.95 -1.12
C HIS A 81 10.16 7.09 -0.72
N PHE A 82 11.30 7.32 -1.34
CA PHE A 82 12.58 6.79 -0.91
C PHE A 82 13.19 7.72 0.12
N TYR A 83 13.40 7.22 1.32
CA TYR A 83 13.84 8.00 2.47
C TYR A 83 15.25 7.64 2.93
N ASN A 84 15.73 8.26 4.00
CA ASN A 84 17.10 8.28 4.47
C ASN A 84 18.01 9.10 3.53
N ASN A 85 18.95 8.49 2.84
CA ASN A 85 20.03 9.21 2.15
C ASN A 85 19.63 9.84 0.82
N ILE A 86 18.40 9.69 0.33
CA ILE A 86 18.03 10.13 -1.01
C ILE A 86 16.87 11.13 -1.06
N ASN A 87 15.90 11.06 -0.16
CA ASN A 87 14.69 11.89 -0.19
C ASN A 87 14.13 12.07 -1.62
N TRP A 88 13.82 10.96 -2.27
CA TRP A 88 13.38 10.92 -3.66
C TRP A 88 11.93 10.47 -3.74
N TRP A 89 11.15 11.10 -4.62
CA TRP A 89 9.74 10.78 -4.84
C TRP A 89 9.51 10.29 -6.26
N GLU A 90 8.60 9.33 -6.39
CA GLU A 90 8.14 8.82 -7.67
C GLU A 90 6.61 8.75 -7.68
N LEU A 91 6.00 9.20 -8.78
CA LEU A 91 4.57 9.12 -9.02
C LEU A 91 4.33 8.46 -10.38
N TYR A 92 3.45 7.48 -10.42
CA TYR A 92 3.10 6.76 -11.64
C TYR A 92 1.58 6.73 -11.84
N ASP A 93 1.14 6.95 -13.08
CA ASP A 93 -0.24 6.68 -13.54
C ASP A 93 -0.28 5.26 -14.10
N LEU A 94 -0.73 4.30 -13.32
CA LEU A 94 -0.76 2.87 -13.67
C LEU A 94 -1.73 2.54 -14.82
N GLN A 95 -2.65 3.45 -15.14
CA GLN A 95 -3.55 3.29 -16.27
C GLN A 95 -2.88 3.70 -17.59
N ALA A 96 -2.12 4.80 -17.57
CA ALA A 96 -1.41 5.31 -18.74
C ALA A 96 -0.04 4.62 -18.93
N ASP A 97 0.62 4.26 -17.82
CA ASP A 97 1.95 3.63 -17.80
C ASP A 97 1.96 2.44 -16.81
N PRO A 98 1.37 1.28 -17.19
CA PRO A 98 1.30 0.11 -16.32
C PRO A 98 2.67 -0.53 -16.05
N THR A 99 3.72 -0.10 -16.73
CA THR A 99 5.10 -0.58 -16.56
C THR A 99 5.95 0.35 -15.70
N GLU A 100 5.38 1.47 -15.21
CA GLU A 100 6.04 2.41 -14.29
C GLU A 100 7.39 2.95 -14.84
N MET A 101 7.42 3.30 -16.13
CA MET A 101 8.64 3.77 -16.79
C MET A 101 8.84 5.28 -16.74
N HIS A 102 7.78 6.05 -16.43
CA HIS A 102 7.82 7.51 -16.48
C HIS A 102 7.40 8.10 -15.14
N ASN A 103 8.38 8.62 -14.39
CA ASN A 103 8.10 9.33 -13.15
C ASN A 103 7.44 10.69 -13.44
N LEU A 104 6.23 10.88 -12.91
CA LEU A 104 5.41 12.08 -13.07
C LEU A 104 5.57 13.06 -11.90
N TYR A 105 6.28 12.67 -10.83
CA TYR A 105 6.45 13.52 -9.65
C TYR A 105 7.21 14.82 -10.00
N GLY A 106 6.69 15.95 -9.52
CA GLY A 106 7.25 17.28 -9.80
C GLY A 106 6.78 17.91 -11.11
N GLN A 107 5.94 17.24 -11.90
CA GLN A 107 5.29 17.86 -13.05
C GLN A 107 4.07 18.65 -12.57
N PRO A 108 3.89 19.91 -13.01
CA PRO A 108 2.83 20.80 -12.50
C PRO A 108 1.41 20.24 -12.59
N GLU A 109 1.10 19.50 -13.66
CA GLU A 109 -0.20 18.88 -13.88
C GLU A 109 -0.55 17.75 -12.90
N TYR A 110 0.45 17.19 -12.21
CA TYR A 110 0.29 16.09 -11.24
C TYR A 110 0.49 16.51 -9.78
N GLU A 111 0.76 17.80 -9.53
CA GLU A 111 1.06 18.31 -8.18
C GLU A 111 -0.12 18.08 -7.20
N SER A 112 -1.34 18.38 -7.63
CA SER A 112 -2.55 18.15 -6.81
C SER A 112 -2.73 16.67 -6.47
N ILE A 113 -2.51 15.78 -7.44
CA ILE A 113 -2.63 14.34 -7.26
C ILE A 113 -1.56 13.83 -6.28
N ALA A 114 -0.33 14.32 -6.40
CA ALA A 114 0.75 13.96 -5.48
C ALA A 114 0.43 14.36 -4.05
N GLU A 115 -0.09 15.58 -3.83
CA GLU A 115 -0.47 16.06 -2.49
C GLU A 115 -1.66 15.28 -1.91
N GLU A 116 -2.69 14.97 -2.70
CA GLU A 116 -3.80 14.14 -2.27
C GLU A 116 -3.33 12.74 -1.82
N LEU A 117 -2.43 12.13 -2.60
CA LEU A 117 -1.86 10.82 -2.26
C LEU A 117 -0.97 10.87 -1.02
N LYS A 118 -0.22 11.96 -0.78
CA LYS A 118 0.55 12.13 0.46
C LYS A 118 -0.37 12.18 1.67
N VAL A 119 -1.45 12.96 1.60
CA VAL A 119 -2.42 13.05 2.69
C VAL A 119 -3.06 11.69 2.99
N GLU A 120 -3.42 10.94 1.95
CA GLU A 120 -3.99 9.60 2.13
C GLU A 120 -2.96 8.60 2.68
N MET A 121 -1.73 8.67 2.22
CA MET A 121 -0.62 7.85 2.72
C MET A 121 -0.33 8.12 4.19
N GLU A 122 -0.36 9.38 4.65
CA GLU A 122 -0.21 9.74 6.06
C GLU A 122 -1.30 9.14 6.95
N LYS A 123 -2.56 9.14 6.49
CA LYS A 123 -3.67 8.48 7.20
C LYS A 123 -3.43 6.97 7.33
N LEU A 124 -2.96 6.32 6.28
CA LEU A 124 -2.65 4.89 6.31
C LEU A 124 -1.45 4.59 7.22
N GLN A 125 -0.41 5.43 7.22
CA GLN A 125 0.70 5.33 8.16
C GLN A 125 0.23 5.44 9.63
N GLU A 126 -0.73 6.35 9.89
CA GLU A 126 -1.34 6.47 11.22
C GLU A 126 -2.15 5.22 11.57
N GLN A 127 -3.00 4.77 10.66
CA GLN A 127 -3.82 3.58 10.83
C GLN A 127 -2.99 2.34 11.16
N TYR A 128 -1.86 2.15 10.46
CA TYR A 128 -0.98 1.00 10.65
C TYR A 128 0.12 1.22 11.68
N ASN A 129 0.11 2.36 12.38
CA ASN A 129 1.09 2.72 13.40
C ASN A 129 2.55 2.59 12.90
N ASP A 130 2.81 3.06 11.67
CA ASP A 130 4.13 2.95 11.05
C ASP A 130 5.16 3.82 11.79
N PRO A 131 6.27 3.24 12.29
CA PRO A 131 7.27 3.96 13.08
C PRO A 131 8.03 5.04 12.30
N VAL A 132 8.03 5.01 10.97
CA VAL A 132 8.71 6.03 10.14
C VAL A 132 8.08 7.40 10.31
N ARG A 133 6.77 7.47 10.52
CA ARG A 133 6.04 8.71 10.79
C ARG A 133 6.57 9.48 12.01
N PHE A 134 7.11 8.78 12.98
CA PHE A 134 7.53 9.35 14.27
C PHE A 134 9.02 9.67 14.36
N SER A 135 9.79 9.49 13.30
CA SER A 135 11.22 9.69 13.29
C SER A 135 11.68 10.73 12.26
N PRO A 136 11.57 12.05 12.56
CA PRO A 136 12.06 13.11 11.67
C PRO A 136 13.59 13.08 11.49
N GLU A 137 14.32 12.23 12.22
CA GLU A 137 15.77 12.13 12.11
C GLU A 137 16.26 11.19 11.02
N ARG A 138 15.38 10.41 10.40
CA ARG A 138 15.77 9.47 9.33
C ARG A 138 16.10 10.12 8.00
N ASP A 139 15.76 11.39 7.82
CA ASP A 139 16.11 12.15 6.62
C ASP A 139 17.50 12.81 6.72
N LYS A 140 18.25 12.56 7.79
CA LYS A 140 19.52 13.25 8.07
C LYS A 140 20.77 12.35 8.10
N GLU A 141 20.64 11.05 7.83
CA GLU A 141 21.81 10.14 7.76
C GLU A 141 22.16 9.71 6.33
#